data_982e70f7f8b9901f5d4141d8b3ebcbae
#
_entry.id   982e70f7f8b9901f5d4141d8b3ebcbae
#
_cell.length_a   1.000
_cell.length_b   1.000
_cell.length_c   1.000
_cell.angle_alpha   90.00
_cell.angle_beta   90.00
_cell.angle_gamma   90.00
#
_symmetry.space_group_name_H-M   'P 1'
#
loop_
_entity.id
_entity.type
_entity.pdbx_description
1 polymer ?
#
loop_
_entity_poly.entity_id
_entity_poly.type
_entity_poly.pdbx_seq_one_letter_code
_entity_poly.pdbx_strand_id
1 'polypeptide(L)'
;MVERTPDKDVQRELQRTGAAEAPPSRPVRGRHKVWLAGYLLLLLALGVTYYLLRLHWFGFDDRFAPLLRRAVLGAMAVALVLALARAIDAFVIERACSPVSQYNFKRILRLAVGVVLATILVSVLFANWYAAAASLGLISLVLGFALQTPITSLIGWGYILAREPYRIGDRIRIGEHTGDVIAVSYLDTTLWEVGGDYVSTDHPSGRLVKFPNAHVLSNPVLNYSWSLFPYVWNEITFHVGYDSDLAFVERTLRETVEEDMGAAMADRVQHFRALLLQTPVDHVQVLERPSVLFRVNPNTWIEATVRYLVDPKDAGPTKTRLMARLLERLNAEPDRTRFPKGDSR
;
A
#
# COMPACT_ATOMS: atom_id res chain seq x y z
N MET A 1 31.68 -20.57 5.01
CA MET A 1 30.33 -20.07 5.27
C MET A 1 30.21 -19.93 6.79
N VAL A 2 30.47 -18.73 7.32
CA VAL A 2 30.51 -18.49 8.77
C VAL A 2 29.10 -18.05 9.18
N GLU A 3 28.43 -18.89 9.92
CA GLU A 3 27.13 -18.65 10.55
C GLU A 3 27.35 -17.57 11.65
N ARG A 4 27.04 -16.32 11.32
CA ARG A 4 27.06 -15.24 12.31
C ARG A 4 25.83 -15.34 13.17
N THR A 5 25.99 -15.74 14.42
CA THR A 5 24.97 -15.59 15.47
C THR A 5 24.54 -14.11 15.51
N PRO A 6 23.25 -13.80 15.37
CA PRO A 6 22.79 -12.41 15.41
C PRO A 6 23.13 -11.80 16.77
N ASP A 7 23.72 -10.61 16.74
CA ASP A 7 24.05 -9.83 17.92
C ASP A 7 22.79 -9.59 18.77
N LYS A 8 22.90 -9.78 20.08
CA LYS A 8 21.78 -9.64 21.02
C LYS A 8 21.14 -8.25 20.98
N ASP A 9 21.90 -7.23 20.60
CA ASP A 9 21.40 -5.86 20.48
C ASP A 9 20.57 -5.67 19.19
N VAL A 10 20.96 -6.31 18.09
CA VAL A 10 20.17 -6.37 16.85
C VAL A 10 18.85 -7.10 17.10
N GLN A 11 18.83 -8.19 17.86
CA GLN A 11 17.59 -8.88 18.22
C GLN A 11 16.68 -8.03 19.11
N ARG A 12 17.25 -7.23 20.03
CA ARG A 12 16.45 -6.29 20.85
C ARG A 12 15.82 -5.17 20.01
N GLU A 13 16.55 -4.61 19.08
CA GLU A 13 16.02 -3.58 18.18
C GLU A 13 14.99 -4.14 17.19
N LEU A 14 15.17 -5.36 16.69
CA LEU A 14 14.16 -6.05 15.87
C LEU A 14 12.88 -6.35 16.68
N GLN A 15 13.01 -6.68 17.97
CA GLN A 15 11.83 -6.83 18.86
C GLN A 15 11.12 -5.50 19.11
N ARG A 16 11.85 -4.39 19.22
CA ARG A 16 11.28 -3.03 19.37
C ARG A 16 10.58 -2.54 18.11
N THR A 17 11.08 -2.89 16.95
CA THR A 17 10.48 -2.53 15.65
C THR A 17 9.33 -3.44 15.21
N GLY A 18 9.03 -4.48 15.99
CA GLY A 18 7.97 -5.46 15.64
C GLY A 18 8.34 -6.43 14.52
N ALA A 19 9.60 -6.47 14.11
CA ALA A 19 10.11 -7.33 13.05
C ALA A 19 10.61 -8.71 13.54
N ALA A 20 10.57 -8.97 14.86
CA ALA A 20 10.91 -10.27 15.41
C ALA A 20 9.67 -11.18 15.47
N GLU A 21 9.82 -12.44 15.07
CA GLU A 21 8.78 -13.45 15.25
C GLU A 21 8.30 -13.50 16.71
N ALA A 22 7.00 -13.37 16.89
CA ALA A 22 6.39 -13.49 18.21
C ALA A 22 6.65 -14.90 18.78
N PRO A 23 7.02 -15.03 20.08
CA PRO A 23 7.18 -16.33 20.69
C PRO A 23 5.86 -17.12 20.58
N PRO A 24 5.92 -18.46 20.38
CA PRO A 24 4.73 -19.28 20.17
C PRO A 24 3.74 -19.10 21.30
N SER A 25 2.53 -18.68 20.95
CA SER A 25 1.44 -18.46 21.90
C SER A 25 1.09 -19.76 22.62
N ARG A 26 1.17 -19.75 23.94
CA ARG A 26 0.73 -20.87 24.77
C ARG A 26 -0.76 -21.14 24.53
N PRO A 27 -1.19 -22.38 24.27
CA PRO A 27 -2.59 -22.69 24.02
C PRO A 27 -3.41 -22.59 25.30
N VAL A 28 -4.16 -21.51 25.47
CA VAL A 28 -5.16 -21.35 26.54
C VAL A 28 -6.48 -22.00 26.08
N ARG A 29 -6.54 -23.31 26.05
CA ARG A 29 -7.60 -24.08 25.37
C ARG A 29 -8.86 -24.35 26.22
N GLY A 30 -8.93 -23.97 27.49
CA GLY A 30 -10.03 -24.36 28.38
C GLY A 30 -11.01 -23.25 28.80
N ARG A 31 -10.56 -22.02 28.84
CA ARG A 31 -11.28 -20.92 29.50
C ARG A 31 -12.38 -20.26 28.63
N HIS A 32 -12.28 -20.41 27.33
CA HIS A 32 -13.21 -19.75 26.39
C HIS A 32 -14.61 -20.39 26.34
N LYS A 33 -14.72 -21.69 26.60
CA LYS A 33 -16.02 -22.37 26.55
C LYS A 33 -16.94 -22.03 27.74
N VAL A 34 -16.35 -21.76 28.90
CA VAL A 34 -17.12 -21.53 30.14
C VAL A 34 -17.84 -20.18 30.12
N TRP A 35 -17.18 -19.11 29.70
CA TRP A 35 -17.82 -17.78 29.64
C TRP A 35 -18.84 -17.68 28.50
N LEU A 36 -18.61 -18.35 27.35
CA LEU A 36 -19.56 -18.40 26.27
C LEU A 36 -20.86 -19.08 26.67
N ALA A 37 -20.74 -20.20 27.41
CA ALA A 37 -21.91 -20.89 28.02
C ALA A 37 -22.63 -19.98 29.02
N GLY A 38 -21.89 -19.20 29.82
CA GLY A 38 -22.47 -18.23 30.77
C GLY A 38 -23.28 -17.14 30.09
N TYR A 39 -22.78 -16.55 29.00
CA TYR A 39 -23.55 -15.55 28.23
C TYR A 39 -24.76 -16.15 27.52
N LEU A 40 -24.66 -17.37 27.00
CA LEU A 40 -25.79 -18.07 26.40
C LEU A 40 -26.89 -18.35 27.43
N LEU A 41 -26.52 -18.83 28.62
CA LEU A 41 -27.48 -19.05 29.71
C LEU A 41 -28.13 -17.74 30.16
N LEU A 42 -27.36 -16.63 30.25
CA LEU A 42 -27.89 -15.32 30.59
C LEU A 42 -28.87 -14.82 29.55
N LEU A 43 -28.56 -14.96 28.26
CA LEU A 43 -29.45 -14.58 27.17
C LEU A 43 -30.72 -15.44 27.16
N LEU A 44 -30.60 -16.73 27.44
CA LEU A 44 -31.76 -17.61 27.54
C LEU A 44 -32.65 -17.22 28.72
N ALA A 45 -32.08 -16.96 29.92
CA ALA A 45 -32.81 -16.50 31.08
C ALA A 45 -33.54 -15.20 30.85
N LEU A 46 -32.87 -14.21 30.24
CA LEU A 46 -33.48 -12.94 29.84
C LEU A 46 -34.59 -13.12 28.81
N GLY A 47 -34.39 -14.02 27.82
CA GLY A 47 -35.39 -14.37 26.82
C GLY A 47 -36.66 -14.98 27.44
N VAL A 48 -36.48 -15.91 28.40
CA VAL A 48 -37.60 -16.49 29.17
C VAL A 48 -38.30 -15.42 29.99
N THR A 49 -37.55 -14.56 30.68
CA THR A 49 -38.12 -13.43 31.44
C THR A 49 -38.94 -12.48 30.54
N TYR A 50 -38.43 -12.14 29.36
CA TYR A 50 -39.15 -11.35 28.37
C TYR A 50 -40.46 -12.00 27.92
N TYR A 51 -40.41 -13.32 27.68
CA TYR A 51 -41.58 -14.08 27.25
C TYR A 51 -42.65 -14.15 28.36
N LEU A 52 -42.24 -14.39 29.62
CA LEU A 52 -43.16 -14.39 30.77
C LEU A 52 -43.79 -13.03 31.02
N LEU A 53 -43.04 -11.93 30.85
CA LEU A 53 -43.55 -10.56 30.90
C LEU A 53 -44.55 -10.27 29.78
N ARG A 54 -44.39 -10.88 28.60
CA ARG A 54 -45.31 -10.77 27.47
C ARG A 54 -46.62 -11.48 27.75
N LEU A 55 -46.61 -12.60 28.43
CA LEU A 55 -47.76 -13.43 28.81
C LEU A 55 -48.54 -12.87 30.00
N HIS A 56 -48.13 -11.72 30.59
CA HIS A 56 -48.75 -11.13 31.82
C HIS A 56 -48.75 -12.12 33.01
N TRP A 57 -47.88 -13.13 33.02
CA TRP A 57 -47.83 -14.18 34.03
C TRP A 57 -47.61 -13.61 35.44
N PHE A 58 -46.94 -12.49 35.60
CA PHE A 58 -46.60 -11.86 36.89
C PHE A 58 -47.64 -10.86 37.41
N GLY A 59 -48.76 -10.63 36.68
CA GLY A 59 -49.83 -9.72 37.12
C GLY A 59 -49.40 -8.26 37.38
N PHE A 60 -48.30 -7.81 36.75
CA PHE A 60 -47.84 -6.42 36.90
C PHE A 60 -48.84 -5.43 36.30
N ASP A 61 -49.02 -4.29 37.00
CA ASP A 61 -49.82 -3.17 36.54
C ASP A 61 -49.39 -2.76 35.09
N ASP A 62 -50.36 -2.52 34.23
CA ASP A 62 -50.13 -2.16 32.80
C ASP A 62 -49.23 -0.93 32.61
N ARG A 63 -49.06 -0.12 33.67
CA ARG A 63 -48.16 1.04 33.64
C ARG A 63 -46.69 0.65 33.67
N PHE A 64 -46.29 -0.41 34.33
CA PHE A 64 -44.91 -0.84 34.51
C PHE A 64 -44.46 -1.92 33.50
N ALA A 65 -45.42 -2.68 32.96
CA ALA A 65 -45.09 -3.76 32.01
C ALA A 65 -44.30 -3.32 30.76
N PRO A 66 -44.57 -2.16 30.11
CA PRO A 66 -43.79 -1.69 28.96
C PRO A 66 -42.35 -1.29 29.37
N LEU A 67 -42.16 -0.70 30.55
CA LEU A 67 -40.84 -0.30 31.06
C LEU A 67 -39.96 -1.52 31.35
N LEU A 68 -40.54 -2.52 32.03
CA LEU A 68 -39.84 -3.79 32.33
C LEU A 68 -39.45 -4.54 31.04
N ARG A 69 -40.32 -4.62 30.04
CA ARG A 69 -40.02 -5.25 28.76
C ARG A 69 -38.85 -4.54 28.05
N ARG A 70 -38.82 -3.21 28.05
CA ARG A 70 -37.72 -2.42 27.49
C ARG A 70 -36.42 -2.65 28.25
N ALA A 71 -36.46 -2.70 29.58
CA ALA A 71 -35.30 -2.95 30.43
C ALA A 71 -34.70 -4.34 30.14
N VAL A 72 -35.56 -5.38 30.01
CA VAL A 72 -35.11 -6.75 29.67
C VAL A 72 -34.52 -6.81 28.26
N LEU A 73 -35.13 -6.14 27.28
CA LEU A 73 -34.56 -6.04 25.93
C LEU A 73 -33.20 -5.33 25.91
N GLY A 74 -33.08 -4.23 26.68
CA GLY A 74 -31.82 -3.55 26.87
C GLY A 74 -30.75 -4.43 27.51
N ALA A 75 -31.11 -5.16 28.56
CA ALA A 75 -30.22 -6.13 29.20
C ALA A 75 -29.76 -7.24 28.24
N MET A 76 -30.66 -7.75 27.40
CA MET A 76 -30.31 -8.71 26.34
C MET A 76 -29.32 -8.12 25.33
N ALA A 77 -29.55 -6.89 24.89
CA ALA A 77 -28.66 -6.20 23.98
C ALA A 77 -27.27 -5.98 24.60
N VAL A 78 -27.20 -5.56 25.86
CA VAL A 78 -25.95 -5.42 26.63
C VAL A 78 -25.22 -6.76 26.72
N ALA A 79 -25.92 -7.84 27.11
CA ALA A 79 -25.32 -9.17 27.21
C ALA A 79 -24.75 -9.67 25.87
N LEU A 80 -25.47 -9.42 24.76
CA LEU A 80 -25.04 -9.75 23.41
C LEU A 80 -23.77 -8.98 23.01
N VAL A 81 -23.74 -7.67 23.25
CA VAL A 81 -22.58 -6.81 22.93
C VAL A 81 -21.34 -7.25 23.73
N LEU A 82 -21.52 -7.55 25.02
CA LEU A 82 -20.41 -8.02 25.86
C LEU A 82 -19.92 -9.41 25.43
N ALA A 83 -20.83 -10.30 25.06
CA ALA A 83 -20.46 -11.62 24.51
C ALA A 83 -19.67 -11.50 23.21
N LEU A 84 -20.11 -10.62 22.29
CA LEU A 84 -19.44 -10.37 21.03
C LEU A 84 -18.05 -9.73 21.24
N ALA A 85 -17.96 -8.74 22.12
CA ALA A 85 -16.69 -8.11 22.45
C ALA A 85 -15.66 -9.12 23.02
N ARG A 86 -16.11 -10.02 23.90
CA ARG A 86 -15.27 -11.11 24.41
C ARG A 86 -14.88 -12.11 23.33
N ALA A 87 -15.78 -12.41 22.40
CA ALA A 87 -15.47 -13.26 21.27
C ALA A 87 -14.40 -12.62 20.36
N ILE A 88 -14.54 -11.33 20.05
CA ILE A 88 -13.53 -10.59 19.24
C ILE A 88 -12.18 -10.58 19.95
N ASP A 89 -12.13 -10.30 21.25
CA ASP A 89 -10.89 -10.32 22.02
C ASP A 89 -10.21 -11.70 21.96
N ALA A 90 -10.96 -12.77 22.21
CA ALA A 90 -10.44 -14.12 22.30
C ALA A 90 -10.07 -14.76 20.94
N PHE A 91 -10.85 -14.50 19.90
CA PHE A 91 -10.69 -15.19 18.61
C PHE A 91 -9.91 -14.37 17.56
N VAL A 92 -9.95 -13.05 17.66
CA VAL A 92 -9.31 -12.17 16.68
C VAL A 92 -8.04 -11.56 17.27
N ILE A 93 -8.15 -10.82 18.38
CA ILE A 93 -7.04 -10.03 18.90
C ILE A 93 -5.93 -10.92 19.47
N GLU A 94 -6.27 -11.96 20.23
CA GLU A 94 -5.27 -12.86 20.83
C GLU A 94 -4.56 -13.76 19.82
N ARG A 95 -5.16 -14.02 18.64
CA ARG A 95 -4.59 -14.91 17.62
C ARG A 95 -3.84 -14.20 16.51
N ALA A 96 -4.26 -13.00 16.14
CA ALA A 96 -3.80 -12.34 14.90
C ALA A 96 -2.79 -11.22 15.12
N CYS A 97 -2.62 -10.72 16.36
CA CYS A 97 -1.87 -9.48 16.60
C CYS A 97 -0.60 -9.69 17.42
N SER A 98 0.44 -8.90 17.11
CA SER A 98 1.62 -8.79 17.97
C SER A 98 1.26 -8.19 19.34
N PRO A 99 2.05 -8.41 20.40
CA PRO A 99 1.75 -7.93 21.76
C PRO A 99 1.49 -6.41 21.84
N VAL A 100 2.21 -5.62 21.06
CA VAL A 100 2.03 -4.15 21.01
C VAL A 100 0.70 -3.78 20.35
N SER A 101 0.37 -4.45 19.26
CA SER A 101 -0.89 -4.23 18.53
C SER A 101 -2.10 -4.69 19.36
N GLN A 102 -1.98 -5.78 20.13
CA GLN A 102 -3.05 -6.27 21.01
C GLN A 102 -3.49 -5.20 22.02
N TYR A 103 -2.54 -4.48 22.61
CA TYR A 103 -2.87 -3.41 23.58
C TYR A 103 -3.73 -2.32 22.95
N ASN A 104 -3.35 -1.85 21.77
CA ASN A 104 -4.08 -0.80 21.06
C ASN A 104 -5.46 -1.29 20.59
N PHE A 105 -5.56 -2.49 20.03
CA PHE A 105 -6.83 -3.08 19.62
C PHE A 105 -7.79 -3.29 20.79
N LYS A 106 -7.32 -3.79 21.94
CA LYS A 106 -8.14 -3.93 23.16
C LYS A 106 -8.63 -2.59 23.67
N ARG A 107 -7.86 -1.51 23.52
CA ARG A 107 -8.28 -0.16 23.88
C ARG A 107 -9.39 0.36 22.96
N ILE A 108 -9.22 0.19 21.64
CA ILE A 108 -10.23 0.58 20.64
C ILE A 108 -11.51 -0.22 20.84
N LEU A 109 -11.41 -1.55 21.04
CA LEU A 109 -12.57 -2.41 21.28
C LEU A 109 -13.34 -1.97 22.53
N ARG A 110 -12.66 -1.69 23.65
CA ARG A 110 -13.29 -1.19 24.87
C ARG A 110 -14.02 0.14 24.66
N LEU A 111 -13.42 1.04 23.88
CA LEU A 111 -14.04 2.33 23.57
C LEU A 111 -15.29 2.13 22.71
N ALA A 112 -15.21 1.30 21.66
CA ALA A 112 -16.35 0.97 20.82
C ALA A 112 -17.50 0.33 21.61
N VAL A 113 -17.18 -0.64 22.47
CA VAL A 113 -18.16 -1.27 23.37
C VAL A 113 -18.80 -0.24 24.30
N GLY A 114 -18.00 0.67 24.88
CA GLY A 114 -18.50 1.76 25.72
C GLY A 114 -19.52 2.65 25.00
N VAL A 115 -19.23 3.03 23.76
CA VAL A 115 -20.16 3.83 22.93
C VAL A 115 -21.45 3.08 22.65
N VAL A 116 -21.38 1.80 22.29
CA VAL A 116 -22.55 0.96 22.03
C VAL A 116 -23.39 0.78 23.30
N LEU A 117 -22.77 0.53 24.46
CA LEU A 117 -23.47 0.40 25.73
C LEU A 117 -24.17 1.71 26.15
N ALA A 118 -23.51 2.86 25.94
CA ALA A 118 -24.12 4.17 26.18
C ALA A 118 -25.36 4.38 25.27
N THR A 119 -25.26 3.99 24.01
CA THR A 119 -26.39 4.08 23.05
C THR A 119 -27.56 3.19 23.47
N ILE A 120 -27.29 1.94 23.93
CA ILE A 120 -28.33 1.05 24.45
C ILE A 120 -28.99 1.66 25.68
N LEU A 121 -28.22 2.20 26.62
CA LEU A 121 -28.73 2.84 27.83
C LEU A 121 -29.65 4.01 27.50
N VAL A 122 -29.22 4.90 26.59
CA VAL A 122 -30.04 6.01 26.09
C VAL A 122 -31.33 5.48 25.46
N SER A 123 -31.26 4.45 24.62
CA SER A 123 -32.42 3.85 23.97
C SER A 123 -33.45 3.25 24.93
N VAL A 124 -32.99 2.68 26.06
CA VAL A 124 -33.88 2.15 27.12
C VAL A 124 -34.57 3.27 27.90
N LEU A 125 -33.87 4.37 28.14
CA LEU A 125 -34.37 5.51 28.91
C LEU A 125 -35.37 6.36 28.12
N PHE A 126 -35.22 6.43 26.78
CA PHE A 126 -36.11 7.21 25.95
C PHE A 126 -37.39 6.44 25.61
N ALA A 127 -38.57 7.00 25.99
CA ALA A 127 -39.88 6.42 25.66
C ALA A 127 -40.22 6.45 24.18
N ASN A 128 -39.59 7.33 23.41
CA ASN A 128 -39.85 7.56 22.02
C ASN A 128 -38.89 6.80 21.12
N TRP A 129 -39.33 5.67 20.54
CA TRP A 129 -38.59 4.85 19.59
C TRP A 129 -38.10 5.62 18.37
N TYR A 130 -38.89 6.56 17.86
CA TYR A 130 -38.50 7.37 16.70
C TYR A 130 -37.30 8.26 16.98
N ALA A 131 -37.24 8.86 18.17
CA ALA A 131 -36.07 9.66 18.58
C ALA A 131 -34.82 8.81 18.75
N ALA A 132 -34.92 7.60 19.31
CA ALA A 132 -33.83 6.67 19.44
C ALA A 132 -33.30 6.19 18.07
N ALA A 133 -34.22 5.84 17.16
CA ALA A 133 -33.85 5.44 15.80
C ALA A 133 -33.19 6.58 15.00
N ALA A 134 -33.69 7.81 15.11
CA ALA A 134 -33.10 8.98 14.48
C ALA A 134 -31.67 9.26 15.05
N SER A 135 -31.48 9.13 16.36
CA SER A 135 -30.18 9.30 17.00
C SER A 135 -29.16 8.23 16.58
N LEU A 136 -29.60 6.96 16.49
CA LEU A 136 -28.80 5.86 15.96
C LEU A 136 -28.42 6.07 14.49
N GLY A 137 -29.34 6.55 13.67
CA GLY A 137 -29.10 6.92 12.29
C GLY A 137 -28.04 8.00 12.15
N LEU A 138 -28.12 9.05 12.97
CA LEU A 138 -27.15 10.13 12.97
C LEU A 138 -25.75 9.64 13.43
N ILE A 139 -25.69 8.85 14.49
CA ILE A 139 -24.42 8.25 14.96
C ILE A 139 -23.81 7.34 13.89
N SER A 140 -24.63 6.52 13.23
CA SER A 140 -24.19 5.64 12.14
C SER A 140 -23.65 6.44 10.95
N LEU A 141 -24.26 7.57 10.62
CA LEU A 141 -23.78 8.47 9.56
C LEU A 141 -22.41 9.04 9.90
N VAL A 142 -22.24 9.56 11.13
CA VAL A 142 -20.95 10.10 11.60
C VAL A 142 -19.86 9.01 11.62
N LEU A 143 -20.18 7.82 12.11
CA LEU A 143 -19.24 6.68 12.11
C LEU A 143 -18.92 6.24 10.68
N GLY A 144 -19.88 6.24 9.77
CA GLY A 144 -19.68 5.93 8.36
C GLY A 144 -18.65 6.87 7.71
N PHE A 145 -18.77 8.16 7.93
CA PHE A 145 -17.77 9.12 7.46
C PHE A 145 -16.43 8.95 8.14
N ALA A 146 -16.38 8.71 9.45
CA ALA A 146 -15.13 8.52 10.18
C ALA A 146 -14.39 7.23 9.74
N LEU A 147 -15.11 6.20 9.33
CA LEU A 147 -14.55 4.91 8.88
C LEU A 147 -14.37 4.83 7.35
N GLN A 148 -14.73 5.86 6.60
CA GLN A 148 -14.68 5.85 5.14
C GLN A 148 -13.29 5.46 4.61
N THR A 149 -12.23 6.12 5.09
CA THR A 149 -10.86 5.84 4.63
C THR A 149 -10.37 4.43 4.98
N PRO A 150 -10.52 3.92 6.21
CA PRO A 150 -10.19 2.54 6.53
C PRO A 150 -10.96 1.50 5.69
N ILE A 151 -12.27 1.70 5.47
CA ILE A 151 -13.07 0.79 4.66
C ILE A 151 -12.62 0.82 3.19
N THR A 152 -12.41 2.01 2.63
CA THR A 152 -11.90 2.15 1.26
C THR A 152 -10.50 1.54 1.11
N SER A 153 -9.64 1.66 2.14
CA SER A 153 -8.32 1.03 2.13
C SER A 153 -8.41 -0.50 2.16
N LEU A 154 -9.34 -1.07 2.90
CA LEU A 154 -9.59 -2.52 2.89
C LEU A 154 -10.09 -3.00 1.52
N ILE A 155 -10.97 -2.22 0.87
CA ILE A 155 -11.42 -2.49 -0.52
C ILE A 155 -10.22 -2.39 -1.47
N GLY A 156 -9.38 -1.37 -1.32
CA GLY A 156 -8.14 -1.20 -2.08
C GLY A 156 -7.19 -2.39 -1.93
N TRP A 157 -7.04 -2.93 -0.71
CA TRP A 157 -6.28 -4.15 -0.47
C TRP A 157 -6.87 -5.35 -1.24
N GLY A 158 -8.18 -5.56 -1.17
CA GLY A 158 -8.86 -6.61 -1.94
C GLY A 158 -8.68 -6.45 -3.45
N TYR A 159 -8.72 -5.21 -3.96
CA TYR A 159 -8.43 -4.88 -5.35
C TYR A 159 -6.98 -5.24 -5.72
N ILE A 160 -6.00 -4.89 -4.88
CA ILE A 160 -4.58 -5.23 -5.11
C ILE A 160 -4.40 -6.74 -5.23
N LEU A 161 -5.02 -7.52 -4.32
CA LEU A 161 -4.93 -8.99 -4.36
C LEU A 161 -5.62 -9.61 -5.58
N ALA A 162 -6.77 -9.07 -6.00
CA ALA A 162 -7.57 -9.65 -7.07
C ALA A 162 -7.10 -9.25 -8.48
N ARG A 163 -6.58 -8.03 -8.64
CA ARG A 163 -6.20 -7.46 -9.94
C ARG A 163 -4.69 -7.33 -10.12
N GLU A 164 -3.93 -7.44 -9.04
CA GLU A 164 -2.47 -7.36 -9.03
C GLU A 164 -1.89 -6.18 -9.84
N PRO A 165 -2.36 -4.93 -9.62
CA PRO A 165 -1.78 -3.78 -10.30
C PRO A 165 -0.29 -3.64 -10.00
N TYR A 166 0.15 -4.15 -8.86
CA TYR A 166 1.53 -4.36 -8.45
C TYR A 166 1.65 -5.49 -7.44
N ARG A 167 2.85 -6.02 -7.30
CA ARG A 167 3.24 -7.07 -6.33
C ARG A 167 4.36 -6.59 -5.43
N ILE A 168 4.60 -7.31 -4.33
CA ILE A 168 5.78 -7.09 -3.50
C ILE A 168 7.03 -7.33 -4.36
N GLY A 169 7.96 -6.38 -4.35
CA GLY A 169 9.15 -6.35 -5.16
C GLY A 169 9.06 -5.53 -6.45
N ASP A 170 7.86 -5.10 -6.87
CA ASP A 170 7.71 -4.22 -8.02
C ASP A 170 8.15 -2.80 -7.69
N ARG A 171 8.76 -2.12 -8.67
CA ARG A 171 8.98 -0.67 -8.65
C ARG A 171 7.74 0.02 -9.21
N ILE A 172 7.12 0.86 -8.41
CA ILE A 172 5.91 1.59 -8.79
C ILE A 172 6.04 3.09 -8.51
N ARG A 173 5.20 3.85 -9.21
CA ARG A 173 4.91 5.24 -8.86
C ARG A 173 3.42 5.39 -8.63
N ILE A 174 3.07 5.98 -7.50
CA ILE A 174 1.70 6.34 -7.14
C ILE A 174 1.68 7.76 -6.60
N GLY A 175 0.91 8.63 -7.26
CA GLY A 175 1.01 10.07 -6.99
C GLY A 175 2.42 10.60 -7.23
N GLU A 176 3.01 11.23 -6.22
CA GLU A 176 4.38 11.78 -6.28
C GLU A 176 5.45 10.80 -5.78
N HIS A 177 5.07 9.64 -5.23
CA HIS A 177 5.99 8.70 -4.62
C HIS A 177 6.38 7.59 -5.58
N THR A 178 7.69 7.39 -5.74
CA THR A 178 8.28 6.28 -6.49
C THR A 178 9.07 5.39 -5.53
N GLY A 179 8.95 4.07 -5.68
CA GLY A 179 9.72 3.14 -4.84
C GLY A 179 9.40 1.68 -5.11
N ASP A 180 10.15 0.83 -4.43
CA ASP A 180 9.98 -0.62 -4.48
C ASP A 180 8.99 -1.06 -3.40
N VAL A 181 7.97 -1.83 -3.78
CA VAL A 181 6.95 -2.35 -2.85
C VAL A 181 7.59 -3.39 -1.93
N ILE A 182 7.64 -3.10 -0.62
CA ILE A 182 8.20 -4.04 0.36
C ILE A 182 7.13 -4.75 1.20
N ALA A 183 5.95 -4.15 1.34
CA ALA A 183 4.84 -4.78 2.06
C ALA A 183 3.49 -4.24 1.58
N VAL A 184 2.49 -5.12 1.56
CA VAL A 184 1.08 -4.79 1.35
C VAL A 184 0.30 -5.33 2.54
N SER A 185 -0.17 -4.43 3.41
CA SER A 185 -0.98 -4.73 4.58
C SER A 185 -2.46 -4.52 4.29
N TYR A 186 -3.37 -4.84 5.23
CA TYR A 186 -4.82 -4.67 5.06
C TYR A 186 -5.25 -3.23 4.76
N LEU A 187 -4.57 -2.24 5.33
CA LEU A 187 -4.95 -0.83 5.22
C LEU A 187 -3.94 0.02 4.44
N ASP A 188 -2.68 -0.40 4.38
CA ASP A 188 -1.59 0.37 3.79
C ASP A 188 -0.65 -0.48 2.95
N THR A 189 0.00 0.17 2.00
CA THR A 189 1.15 -0.34 1.26
C THR A 189 2.39 0.44 1.67
N THR A 190 3.53 -0.25 1.81
CA THR A 190 4.82 0.35 2.14
C THR A 190 5.77 0.23 0.96
N LEU A 191 6.37 1.35 0.58
CA LEU A 191 7.44 1.43 -0.42
C LEU A 191 8.77 1.75 0.23
N TRP A 192 9.83 1.20 -0.32
CA TRP A 192 11.17 1.72 -0.16
C TRP A 192 11.39 2.78 -1.24
N GLU A 193 11.48 4.03 -0.82
CA GLU A 193 11.54 5.16 -1.73
C GLU A 193 12.80 5.14 -2.60
N VAL A 194 12.61 5.47 -3.87
CA VAL A 194 13.65 5.64 -4.88
C VAL A 194 13.50 7.01 -5.51
N GLY A 195 14.58 7.79 -5.53
CA GLY A 195 14.50 9.20 -5.96
C GLY A 195 13.73 10.06 -4.95
N GLY A 196 12.83 10.88 -5.44
CA GLY A 196 12.03 11.82 -4.65
C GLY A 196 12.77 13.11 -4.33
N ASP A 197 12.19 13.94 -3.46
CA ASP A 197 12.72 15.27 -3.14
C ASP A 197 14.06 15.25 -2.40
N TYR A 198 14.41 14.12 -1.79
CA TYR A 198 15.61 14.00 -0.97
C TYR A 198 16.84 13.56 -1.76
N VAL A 199 16.63 12.79 -2.84
CA VAL A 199 17.71 12.27 -3.70
C VAL A 199 17.36 12.55 -5.14
N SER A 200 18.20 13.33 -5.83
CA SER A 200 17.96 13.77 -7.22
C SER A 200 18.19 12.68 -8.28
N THR A 201 18.60 11.49 -7.88
CA THR A 201 18.92 10.37 -8.76
C THR A 201 17.97 9.20 -8.53
N ASP A 202 17.91 8.24 -9.48
CA ASP A 202 17.09 7.03 -9.38
C ASP A 202 17.68 5.99 -8.39
N HIS A 203 18.25 6.47 -7.27
CA HIS A 203 18.80 5.65 -6.20
C HIS A 203 17.85 5.59 -5.00
N PRO A 204 17.93 4.51 -4.17
CA PRO A 204 17.18 4.44 -2.93
C PRO A 204 17.52 5.61 -2.00
N SER A 205 16.50 6.29 -1.48
CA SER A 205 16.66 7.41 -0.53
C SER A 205 16.93 6.93 0.90
N GLY A 206 16.67 5.65 1.20
CA GLY A 206 16.68 5.10 2.56
C GLY A 206 15.40 5.36 3.35
N ARG A 207 14.43 6.08 2.80
CA ARG A 207 13.13 6.35 3.43
C ARG A 207 12.09 5.29 3.10
N LEU A 208 11.15 5.08 4.02
CA LEU A 208 9.96 4.29 3.81
C LEU A 208 8.75 5.21 3.64
N VAL A 209 8.03 5.01 2.55
CA VAL A 209 6.76 5.69 2.29
C VAL A 209 5.63 4.72 2.56
N LYS A 210 4.69 5.12 3.42
CA LYS A 210 3.45 4.38 3.66
C LYS A 210 2.28 5.20 3.17
N PHE A 211 1.42 4.57 2.40
CA PHE A 211 0.18 5.18 1.93
C PHE A 211 -1.01 4.23 2.08
N PRO A 212 -2.22 4.76 2.32
CA PRO A 212 -3.43 3.95 2.39
C PRO A 212 -3.71 3.24 1.07
N ASN A 213 -4.12 1.97 1.12
CA ASN A 213 -4.47 1.21 -0.09
C ASN A 213 -5.62 1.85 -0.90
N ALA A 214 -6.43 2.71 -0.27
CA ALA A 214 -7.44 3.52 -0.94
C ALA A 214 -6.87 4.32 -2.13
N HIS A 215 -5.59 4.71 -2.07
CA HIS A 215 -4.93 5.46 -3.15
C HIS A 215 -4.88 4.69 -4.47
N VAL A 216 -4.86 3.37 -4.45
CA VAL A 216 -4.85 2.56 -5.69
C VAL A 216 -6.17 2.69 -6.47
N LEU A 217 -7.25 3.09 -5.82
CA LEU A 217 -8.56 3.28 -6.43
C LEU A 217 -8.77 4.69 -6.99
N SER A 218 -7.97 5.65 -6.53
CA SER A 218 -8.13 7.08 -6.84
C SER A 218 -6.97 7.68 -7.64
N ASN A 219 -5.80 7.05 -7.62
CA ASN A 219 -4.61 7.52 -8.32
C ASN A 219 -4.16 6.52 -9.38
N PRO A 220 -3.59 6.96 -10.51
CA PRO A 220 -2.94 6.06 -11.44
C PRO A 220 -1.74 5.39 -10.77
N VAL A 221 -1.62 4.09 -10.98
CA VAL A 221 -0.45 3.31 -10.57
C VAL A 221 0.41 3.06 -11.81
N LEU A 222 1.63 3.58 -11.81
CA LEU A 222 2.62 3.29 -12.84
C LEU A 222 3.50 2.15 -12.32
N ASN A 223 3.38 0.97 -12.92
CA ASN A 223 4.21 -0.18 -12.60
C ASN A 223 5.38 -0.27 -13.59
N TYR A 224 6.59 -0.07 -13.10
CA TYR A 224 7.83 -0.14 -13.90
C TYR A 224 8.37 -1.57 -14.01
N SER A 225 7.91 -2.48 -13.15
CA SER A 225 8.37 -3.88 -13.07
C SER A 225 7.29 -4.86 -13.51
N TRP A 226 6.56 -4.52 -14.58
CA TRP A 226 5.52 -5.42 -15.10
C TRP A 226 6.09 -6.80 -15.42
N SER A 227 5.54 -7.84 -14.79
CA SER A 227 6.10 -9.20 -14.80
C SER A 227 6.32 -9.81 -16.19
N LEU A 228 5.51 -9.40 -17.18
CA LEU A 228 5.69 -9.85 -18.57
C LEU A 228 6.79 -9.09 -19.31
N PHE A 229 7.06 -7.85 -18.92
CA PHE A 229 8.11 -7.02 -19.48
C PHE A 229 8.69 -6.08 -18.39
N PRO A 230 9.63 -6.54 -17.56
CA PRO A 230 10.17 -5.77 -16.44
C PRO A 230 11.29 -4.82 -16.87
N TYR A 231 11.10 -4.09 -17.96
CA TYR A 231 12.06 -3.16 -18.53
C TYR A 231 11.39 -1.83 -18.86
N VAL A 232 12.16 -0.75 -18.75
CA VAL A 232 11.72 0.59 -19.09
C VAL A 232 12.67 1.25 -20.08
N TRP A 233 12.12 2.14 -20.90
CA TRP A 233 12.91 3.03 -21.74
C TRP A 233 13.52 4.11 -20.88
N ASN A 234 14.85 4.30 -21.00
CA ASN A 234 15.60 5.36 -20.37
C ASN A 234 16.33 6.20 -21.40
N GLU A 235 16.66 7.42 -21.06
CA GLU A 235 17.25 8.41 -21.95
C GLU A 235 18.40 9.13 -21.29
N ILE A 236 19.45 9.39 -22.09
CA ILE A 236 20.55 10.27 -21.72
C ILE A 236 20.61 11.37 -22.77
N THR A 237 20.53 12.64 -22.33
CA THR A 237 20.53 13.79 -23.20
C THR A 237 21.81 14.60 -23.01
N PHE A 238 22.46 14.92 -24.11
CA PHE A 238 23.57 15.87 -24.20
C PHE A 238 23.13 17.12 -24.96
N HIS A 239 23.60 18.26 -24.54
CA HIS A 239 23.42 19.49 -25.28
C HIS A 239 24.67 19.74 -26.12
N VAL A 240 24.49 19.86 -27.44
CA VAL A 240 25.60 20.13 -28.39
C VAL A 240 25.33 21.38 -29.20
N GLY A 241 26.39 22.08 -29.58
CA GLY A 241 26.29 23.27 -30.38
C GLY A 241 25.82 22.99 -31.82
N TYR A 242 25.21 24.00 -32.47
CA TYR A 242 24.72 23.89 -33.86
C TYR A 242 25.83 23.62 -34.88
N ASP A 243 27.07 23.91 -34.54
CA ASP A 243 28.26 23.73 -35.34
C ASP A 243 28.92 22.35 -35.11
N SER A 244 28.30 21.47 -34.31
CA SER A 244 28.77 20.12 -34.09
C SER A 244 28.44 19.19 -35.29
N ASP A 245 29.30 18.21 -35.52
CA ASP A 245 29.07 17.13 -36.48
C ASP A 245 28.02 16.16 -35.92
N LEU A 246 26.74 16.37 -36.24
CA LEU A 246 25.62 15.57 -35.72
C LEU A 246 25.70 14.11 -36.14
N ALA A 247 26.30 13.78 -37.30
CA ALA A 247 26.48 12.41 -37.73
C ALA A 247 27.51 11.68 -36.87
N PHE A 248 28.54 12.38 -36.45
CA PHE A 248 29.51 11.85 -35.50
C PHE A 248 28.89 11.66 -34.12
N VAL A 249 28.16 12.67 -33.60
CA VAL A 249 27.48 12.60 -32.31
C VAL A 249 26.50 11.43 -32.29
N GLU A 250 25.64 11.28 -33.33
CA GLU A 250 24.69 10.17 -33.44
C GLU A 250 25.39 8.81 -33.36
N ARG A 251 26.41 8.63 -34.19
CA ARG A 251 27.17 7.39 -34.26
C ARG A 251 27.81 7.07 -32.92
N THR A 252 28.50 8.02 -32.30
CA THR A 252 29.19 7.84 -31.03
C THR A 252 28.22 7.48 -29.91
N LEU A 253 27.09 8.17 -29.80
CA LEU A 253 26.06 7.86 -28.81
C LEU A 253 25.48 6.47 -29.03
N ARG A 254 25.10 6.12 -30.23
CA ARG A 254 24.53 4.82 -30.57
C ARG A 254 25.51 3.67 -30.34
N GLU A 255 26.72 3.74 -30.88
CA GLU A 255 27.72 2.68 -30.79
C GLU A 255 28.15 2.44 -29.32
N THR A 256 28.33 3.49 -28.54
CA THR A 256 28.70 3.36 -27.14
C THR A 256 27.65 2.61 -26.33
N VAL A 257 26.37 2.90 -26.54
CA VAL A 257 25.27 2.22 -25.84
C VAL A 257 25.09 0.80 -26.42
N GLU A 258 25.26 0.61 -27.72
CA GLU A 258 25.16 -0.69 -28.38
C GLU A 258 26.25 -1.67 -27.91
N GLU A 259 27.48 -1.19 -27.70
CA GLU A 259 28.57 -1.99 -27.14
C GLU A 259 28.30 -2.45 -25.69
N ASP A 260 27.64 -1.61 -24.89
CA ASP A 260 27.37 -1.91 -23.47
C ASP A 260 26.17 -2.85 -23.30
N MET A 261 25.10 -2.67 -24.09
CA MET A 261 23.84 -3.38 -23.89
C MET A 261 23.07 -3.79 -25.14
N GLY A 262 23.61 -3.60 -26.34
CA GLY A 262 22.89 -3.82 -27.59
C GLY A 262 22.34 -5.24 -27.75
N ALA A 263 23.12 -6.26 -27.42
CA ALA A 263 22.70 -7.66 -27.49
C ALA A 263 21.55 -7.96 -26.51
N ALA A 264 21.68 -7.50 -25.26
CA ALA A 264 20.63 -7.67 -24.24
C ALA A 264 19.36 -6.90 -24.62
N MET A 265 19.49 -5.72 -25.21
CA MET A 265 18.36 -4.93 -25.66
C MET A 265 17.61 -5.61 -26.81
N ALA A 266 18.32 -6.15 -27.80
CA ALA A 266 17.72 -6.85 -28.94
C ALA A 266 16.87 -8.05 -28.48
N ASP A 267 17.43 -8.88 -27.58
CA ASP A 267 16.70 -10.02 -27.01
C ASP A 267 15.44 -9.59 -26.25
N ARG A 268 15.53 -8.56 -25.41
CA ARG A 268 14.41 -8.00 -24.66
C ARG A 268 13.31 -7.46 -25.58
N VAL A 269 13.68 -6.75 -26.63
CA VAL A 269 12.72 -6.18 -27.58
C VAL A 269 12.02 -7.28 -28.40
N GLN A 270 12.73 -8.34 -28.78
CA GLN A 270 12.10 -9.49 -29.45
C GLN A 270 11.07 -10.15 -28.53
N HIS A 271 11.40 -10.34 -27.26
CA HIS A 271 10.45 -10.85 -26.28
C HIS A 271 9.22 -9.92 -26.14
N PHE A 272 9.43 -8.61 -26.06
CA PHE A 272 8.34 -7.63 -25.97
C PHE A 272 7.44 -7.63 -27.20
N ARG A 273 8.01 -7.76 -28.41
CA ARG A 273 7.22 -7.92 -29.65
C ARG A 273 6.36 -9.17 -29.62
N ALA A 274 6.91 -10.29 -29.16
CA ALA A 274 6.17 -11.54 -29.04
C ALA A 274 4.97 -11.41 -28.07
N LEU A 275 5.12 -10.62 -27.00
CA LEU A 275 4.02 -10.29 -26.08
C LEU A 275 2.98 -9.39 -26.74
N LEU A 276 3.41 -8.34 -27.45
CA LEU A 276 2.50 -7.41 -28.12
C LEU A 276 1.64 -8.09 -29.19
N LEU A 277 2.19 -9.05 -29.91
CA LEU A 277 1.43 -9.84 -30.90
C LEU A 277 0.28 -10.65 -30.29
N GLN A 278 0.30 -10.89 -28.98
CA GLN A 278 -0.80 -11.54 -28.25
C GLN A 278 -1.87 -10.55 -27.76
N THR A 279 -1.65 -9.26 -27.96
CA THR A 279 -2.60 -8.20 -27.59
C THR A 279 -3.26 -7.62 -28.85
N PRO A 280 -4.44 -6.96 -28.71
CA PRO A 280 -5.06 -6.26 -29.84
C PRO A 280 -4.28 -5.03 -30.33
N VAL A 281 -3.11 -4.74 -29.76
CA VAL A 281 -2.29 -3.58 -30.12
C VAL A 281 -1.46 -3.94 -31.35
N ASP A 282 -1.99 -3.64 -32.53
CA ASP A 282 -1.31 -3.74 -33.79
C ASP A 282 -0.44 -2.48 -34.00
N HIS A 283 0.79 -2.65 -34.51
CA HIS A 283 1.65 -1.57 -34.99
C HIS A 283 2.49 -0.73 -34.00
N VAL A 284 2.91 -1.24 -32.86
CA VAL A 284 3.99 -0.57 -32.12
C VAL A 284 5.35 -0.92 -32.75
N GLN A 285 5.92 0.01 -33.49
CA GLN A 285 7.31 -0.11 -33.94
C GLN A 285 8.26 0.09 -32.74
N VAL A 286 8.76 -1.00 -32.20
CA VAL A 286 9.76 -0.98 -31.15
C VAL A 286 11.13 -1.23 -31.80
N LEU A 287 12.06 -0.26 -31.64
CA LEU A 287 13.41 -0.37 -32.18
C LEU A 287 14.22 -1.35 -31.33
N GLU A 288 14.88 -2.32 -32.00
CA GLU A 288 15.71 -3.37 -31.36
C GLU A 288 17.05 -2.84 -30.86
N ARG A 289 17.47 -1.69 -31.37
CA ARG A 289 18.76 -1.09 -31.08
C ARG A 289 18.58 0.28 -30.45
N PRO A 290 19.60 0.78 -29.72
CA PRO A 290 19.61 2.14 -29.21
C PRO A 290 19.36 3.14 -30.35
N SER A 291 18.51 4.11 -30.10
CA SER A 291 18.17 5.17 -31.06
C SER A 291 18.60 6.52 -30.56
N VAL A 292 19.04 7.36 -31.47
CA VAL A 292 19.41 8.74 -31.17
C VAL A 292 18.40 9.69 -31.79
N LEU A 293 17.95 10.64 -31.00
CA LEU A 293 16.97 11.65 -31.39
C LEU A 293 17.58 13.03 -31.19
N PHE A 294 17.39 13.90 -32.17
CA PHE A 294 17.79 15.30 -32.06
C PHE A 294 16.56 16.18 -31.89
N ARG A 295 16.63 17.11 -30.96
CA ARG A 295 15.62 18.13 -30.75
C ARG A 295 16.29 19.50 -30.70
N VAL A 296 15.74 20.47 -31.39
CA VAL A 296 16.18 21.86 -31.29
C VAL A 296 15.59 22.46 -30.01
N ASN A 297 16.46 22.95 -29.15
CA ASN A 297 16.06 23.67 -27.96
C ASN A 297 15.96 25.18 -28.29
N PRO A 298 14.95 25.91 -27.82
CA PRO A 298 14.84 27.37 -28.04
C PRO A 298 16.06 28.20 -27.60
N ASN A 299 16.93 27.60 -26.77
CA ASN A 299 18.09 28.28 -26.15
C ASN A 299 19.42 28.07 -26.87
N THR A 300 19.48 27.94 -28.19
CA THR A 300 20.74 27.97 -28.97
C THR A 300 21.58 26.68 -29.00
N TRP A 301 21.04 25.51 -28.58
CA TRP A 301 21.72 24.21 -28.76
C TRP A 301 20.78 23.11 -29.20
N ILE A 302 21.36 21.99 -29.58
CA ILE A 302 20.64 20.78 -29.96
C ILE A 302 20.72 19.82 -28.82
N GLU A 303 19.58 19.23 -28.44
CA GLU A 303 19.47 18.09 -27.52
C GLU A 303 19.71 16.82 -28.33
N ALA A 304 20.84 16.14 -28.06
CA ALA A 304 21.15 14.82 -28.61
C ALA A 304 20.82 13.78 -27.54
N THR A 305 19.73 13.05 -27.75
CA THR A 305 19.19 12.09 -26.79
C THR A 305 19.37 10.67 -27.28
N VAL A 306 20.12 9.84 -26.54
CA VAL A 306 20.18 8.40 -26.78
C VAL A 306 19.18 7.67 -25.90
N ARG A 307 18.37 6.82 -26.51
CA ARG A 307 17.32 6.05 -25.87
C ARG A 307 17.68 4.56 -25.87
N TYR A 308 17.52 3.91 -24.71
CA TYR A 308 17.87 2.52 -24.47
C TYR A 308 16.92 1.86 -23.50
N LEU A 309 16.97 0.51 -23.43
CA LEU A 309 16.10 -0.29 -22.59
C LEU A 309 16.88 -0.82 -21.38
N VAL A 310 16.35 -0.63 -20.18
CA VAL A 310 17.04 -0.99 -18.93
C VAL A 310 16.07 -1.57 -17.89
N ASP A 311 16.58 -2.42 -16.99
CA ASP A 311 15.86 -2.81 -15.79
C ASP A 311 15.64 -1.57 -14.90
N PRO A 312 14.42 -1.30 -14.41
CA PRO A 312 14.14 -0.14 -13.56
C PRO A 312 15.02 -0.06 -12.31
N LYS A 313 15.46 -1.21 -11.78
CA LYS A 313 16.30 -1.27 -10.58
C LYS A 313 17.76 -0.93 -10.88
N ASP A 314 18.20 -1.17 -12.11
CA ASP A 314 19.56 -0.87 -12.59
C ASP A 314 19.64 0.46 -13.36
N ALA A 315 18.54 1.21 -13.46
CA ALA A 315 18.48 2.42 -14.28
C ALA A 315 19.52 3.48 -13.83
N GLY A 316 19.63 3.76 -12.54
CA GLY A 316 20.55 4.75 -11.99
C GLY A 316 22.03 4.39 -12.23
N PRO A 317 22.53 3.22 -11.77
CA PRO A 317 23.89 2.78 -12.02
C PRO A 317 24.25 2.71 -13.51
N THR A 318 23.34 2.19 -14.34
CA THR A 318 23.55 2.10 -15.80
C THR A 318 23.67 3.48 -16.43
N LYS A 319 22.76 4.41 -16.07
CA LYS A 319 22.81 5.80 -16.56
C LYS A 319 24.12 6.49 -16.22
N THR A 320 24.61 6.34 -14.97
CA THR A 320 25.87 6.93 -14.54
C THR A 320 27.05 6.35 -15.30
N ARG A 321 27.11 5.01 -15.48
CA ARG A 321 28.18 4.34 -16.23
C ARG A 321 28.19 4.76 -17.70
N LEU A 322 27.03 4.76 -18.35
CA LEU A 322 26.90 5.17 -19.74
C LEU A 322 27.26 6.66 -19.93
N MET A 323 26.81 7.53 -19.04
CA MET A 323 27.11 8.97 -19.08
C MET A 323 28.63 9.21 -19.10
N ALA A 324 29.37 8.53 -18.23
CA ALA A 324 30.83 8.67 -18.16
C ALA A 324 31.51 8.25 -19.48
N ARG A 325 31.14 7.06 -20.03
CA ARG A 325 31.70 6.55 -21.29
C ARG A 325 31.31 7.41 -22.50
N LEU A 326 30.08 7.88 -22.55
CA LEU A 326 29.60 8.75 -23.63
C LEU A 326 30.34 10.09 -23.60
N LEU A 327 30.50 10.69 -22.42
CA LEU A 327 31.20 11.96 -22.27
C LEU A 327 32.68 11.83 -22.63
N GLU A 328 33.35 10.75 -22.24
CA GLU A 328 34.74 10.47 -22.61
C GLU A 328 34.90 10.42 -24.15
N ARG A 329 34.04 9.65 -24.85
CA ARG A 329 34.12 9.52 -26.29
C ARG A 329 33.77 10.81 -27.07
N LEU A 330 32.80 11.57 -26.57
CA LEU A 330 32.47 12.87 -27.18
C LEU A 330 33.58 13.90 -26.99
N ASN A 331 34.25 13.88 -25.84
CA ASN A 331 35.39 14.78 -25.56
C ASN A 331 36.69 14.37 -26.28
N ALA A 332 36.80 13.15 -26.75
CA ALA A 332 37.97 12.69 -27.52
C ALA A 332 38.10 13.42 -28.87
N GLU A 333 37.01 13.93 -29.42
CA GLU A 333 36.95 14.63 -30.70
C GLU A 333 36.34 16.04 -30.55
N PRO A 334 37.07 17.00 -29.90
CA PRO A 334 36.52 18.29 -29.53
C PRO A 334 36.23 19.19 -30.74
N ASP A 335 36.86 18.92 -31.89
CA ASP A 335 36.58 19.64 -33.14
C ASP A 335 35.25 19.22 -33.79
N ARG A 336 34.78 18.03 -33.47
CA ARG A 336 33.51 17.47 -34.01
C ARG A 336 32.34 17.58 -33.05
N THR A 337 32.62 17.71 -31.74
CA THR A 337 31.57 17.85 -30.73
C THR A 337 31.84 19.16 -29.95
N ARG A 338 30.98 20.13 -30.09
CA ARG A 338 31.06 21.37 -29.34
C ARG A 338 29.96 21.40 -28.28
N PHE A 339 30.36 21.41 -27.03
CA PHE A 339 29.44 21.63 -25.94
C PHE A 339 29.14 23.11 -25.74
N PRO A 340 27.91 23.51 -25.38
CA PRO A 340 27.60 24.88 -25.04
C PRO A 340 28.54 25.34 -23.91
N LYS A 341 29.23 26.43 -24.13
CA LYS A 341 30.00 27.11 -23.07
C LYS A 341 28.96 27.86 -22.25
N GLY A 342 28.60 27.34 -21.11
CA GLY A 342 27.82 28.07 -20.13
C GLY A 342 28.61 29.28 -19.66
N ASP A 343 27.95 30.41 -19.46
CA ASP A 343 28.51 31.52 -18.70
C ASP A 343 28.90 30.95 -17.33
N SER A 344 30.19 30.92 -17.05
CA SER A 344 30.71 30.62 -15.71
C SER A 344 30.25 31.76 -14.80
N ARG A 345 29.12 31.53 -14.11
CA ARG A 345 28.72 32.37 -12.98
C ARG A 345 29.28 31.79 -11.69
#